data_bfb5c9eef93bf753b791fb10e71d5ee4
#
_entry.id   bfb5c9eef93bf753b791fb10e71d5ee4
#
_cell.length_a   1.000
_cell.length_b   1.000
_cell.length_c   1.000
_cell.angle_alpha   90.00
_cell.angle_beta   90.00
_cell.angle_gamma   90.00
#
_symmetry.space_group_name_H-M   'P 1'
#
loop_
_entity.id
_entity.type
_entity.pdbx_description
1 polymer ?
#
loop_
_entity_poly.entity_id
_entity_poly.type
_entity_poly.pdbx_seq_one_letter_code
_entity_poly.pdbx_strand_id
1 'polypeptide(L)'
;MKVEWVDYIVAIAAFLMFAYYDVIMWQYTIFPYNILLQWNNYHVFTYGFLVPGILILMGIAARSYVIPLYAYTLIMNGAGDLMYYVMLGQPVSLYMTWTNQTALVVYGKIAITLSFVIGIDFLIRYRKHLNARDAALREATG
;
A
#
# COMPACT_ATOMS: atom_id res chain seq x y z
N MET A 1 6.44 -16.34 11.92
CA MET A 1 5.35 -15.79 11.08
C MET A 1 5.45 -16.43 9.71
N LYS A 2 4.48 -17.23 9.31
CA LYS A 2 4.41 -17.86 7.98
C LYS A 2 3.67 -16.87 7.08
N VAL A 3 4.31 -16.37 6.05
CA VAL A 3 3.65 -15.53 5.06
C VAL A 3 2.94 -16.45 4.08
N GLU A 4 1.66 -16.27 3.93
CA GLU A 4 0.83 -17.06 3.04
C GLU A 4 0.34 -16.20 1.87
N TRP A 5 -0.06 -16.82 0.78
CA TRP A 5 -0.65 -16.11 -0.38
C TRP A 5 -1.84 -15.24 0.02
N VAL A 6 -2.56 -15.66 1.05
CA VAL A 6 -3.68 -14.91 1.63
C VAL A 6 -3.25 -13.51 2.07
N ASP A 7 -2.04 -13.35 2.61
CA ASP A 7 -1.54 -12.05 3.08
C ASP A 7 -1.44 -11.02 1.95
N TYR A 8 -1.02 -11.46 0.76
CA TYR A 8 -0.95 -10.59 -0.43
C TYR A 8 -2.35 -10.25 -0.95
N ILE A 9 -3.26 -11.22 -0.95
CA ILE A 9 -4.66 -10.98 -1.34
C ILE A 9 -5.29 -9.97 -0.39
N VAL A 10 -5.08 -10.11 0.92
CA VAL A 10 -5.56 -9.16 1.92
C VAL A 10 -4.94 -7.78 1.74
N ALA A 11 -3.63 -7.71 1.42
CA ALA A 11 -2.96 -6.43 1.15
C ALA A 11 -3.57 -5.71 -0.07
N ILE A 12 -3.83 -6.44 -1.15
CA ILE A 12 -4.49 -5.90 -2.35
C ILE A 12 -5.92 -5.46 -2.03
N ALA A 13 -6.68 -6.28 -1.30
CA ALA A 13 -8.04 -5.94 -0.91
C ALA A 13 -8.09 -4.69 -0.02
N ALA A 14 -7.18 -4.57 0.94
CA ALA A 14 -7.04 -3.38 1.77
C ALA A 14 -6.70 -2.13 0.93
N PHE A 15 -5.76 -2.25 -0.01
CA PHE A 15 -5.46 -1.17 -0.94
C PHE A 15 -6.69 -0.73 -1.74
N LEU A 16 -7.43 -1.69 -2.34
CA LEU A 16 -8.63 -1.38 -3.13
C LEU A 16 -9.73 -0.74 -2.29
N MET A 17 -9.91 -1.18 -1.05
CA MET A 17 -10.86 -0.59 -0.12
C MET A 17 -10.53 0.88 0.19
N PHE A 18 -9.27 1.21 0.45
CA PHE A 18 -8.83 2.57 0.70
C PHE A 18 -8.88 3.44 -0.56
N ALA A 19 -8.54 2.90 -1.74
CA ALA A 19 -8.67 3.61 -3.00
C ALA A 19 -10.15 3.95 -3.30
N TYR A 20 -11.06 3.00 -3.06
CA TYR A 20 -12.50 3.23 -3.22
C TYR A 20 -13.03 4.27 -2.22
N TYR A 21 -12.60 4.19 -0.96
CA TYR A 21 -12.94 5.18 0.05
C TYR A 21 -12.49 6.59 -0.37
N ASP A 22 -11.29 6.73 -0.92
CA ASP A 22 -10.75 8.01 -1.36
C ASP A 22 -11.56 8.60 -2.53
N VAL A 23 -11.97 7.76 -3.48
CA VAL A 23 -12.86 8.16 -4.59
C VAL A 23 -14.20 8.70 -4.06
N ILE A 24 -14.81 8.02 -3.08
CA ILE A 24 -16.06 8.45 -2.46
C ILE A 24 -15.88 9.78 -1.75
N MET A 25 -14.84 9.90 -0.93
CA MET A 25 -14.55 11.13 -0.17
C MET A 25 -14.31 12.30 -1.12
N TRP A 26 -13.58 12.08 -2.21
CA TRP A 26 -13.36 13.10 -3.22
C TRP A 26 -14.67 13.56 -3.87
N GLN A 27 -15.47 12.62 -4.38
CA GLN A 27 -16.68 12.94 -5.14
C GLN A 27 -17.79 13.55 -4.29
N TYR A 28 -18.00 13.03 -3.07
CA TYR A 28 -19.18 13.40 -2.29
C TYR A 28 -18.91 14.40 -1.19
N THR A 29 -17.66 14.58 -0.77
CA THR A 29 -17.35 15.44 0.37
C THR A 29 -16.48 16.63 -0.03
N ILE A 30 -15.44 16.43 -0.83
CA ILE A 30 -14.44 17.46 -1.08
C ILE A 30 -14.80 18.29 -2.31
N PHE A 31 -15.08 17.64 -3.43
CA PHE A 31 -15.36 18.31 -4.69
C PHE A 31 -16.60 19.22 -4.64
N PRO A 32 -17.75 18.79 -4.09
CA PRO A 32 -18.97 19.62 -4.06
C PRO A 32 -18.82 20.90 -3.22
N TYR A 33 -17.98 20.86 -2.19
CA TYR A 33 -17.86 21.96 -1.22
C TYR A 33 -16.63 22.84 -1.40
N ASN A 34 -15.80 22.57 -2.44
CA ASN A 34 -14.59 23.35 -2.75
C ASN A 34 -13.64 23.57 -1.56
N ILE A 35 -13.45 22.56 -0.72
CA ILE A 35 -12.76 22.67 0.57
C ILE A 35 -11.27 22.36 0.38
N LEU A 36 -10.56 23.16 -0.42
CA LEU A 36 -9.12 23.00 -0.66
C LEU A 36 -8.25 23.07 0.60
N LEU A 37 -8.63 23.91 1.58
CA LEU A 37 -7.90 24.04 2.85
C LEU A 37 -8.03 22.79 3.73
N GLN A 38 -9.18 22.12 3.68
CA GLN A 38 -9.40 20.88 4.42
C GLN A 38 -8.76 19.67 3.75
N TRP A 39 -8.44 19.77 2.44
CA TRP A 39 -7.79 18.71 1.69
C TRP A 39 -6.41 18.32 2.25
N ASN A 40 -5.56 19.30 2.57
CA ASN A 40 -4.27 19.03 3.18
C ASN A 40 -4.39 18.34 4.54
N ASN A 41 -5.30 18.81 5.39
CA ASN A 41 -5.54 18.21 6.71
C ASN A 41 -6.13 16.79 6.56
N TYR A 42 -7.04 16.58 5.61
CA TYR A 42 -7.57 15.26 5.28
C TYR A 42 -6.46 14.30 4.86
N HIS A 43 -5.60 14.70 3.93
CA HIS A 43 -4.50 13.87 3.47
C HIS A 43 -3.51 13.53 4.58
N VAL A 44 -3.07 14.51 5.34
CA VAL A 44 -2.12 14.29 6.44
C VAL A 44 -2.72 13.36 7.49
N PHE A 45 -3.97 13.58 7.88
CA PHE A 45 -4.62 12.73 8.86
C PHE A 45 -4.89 11.32 8.32
N THR A 46 -5.48 11.22 7.13
CA THR A 46 -5.88 9.93 6.54
C THR A 46 -4.65 9.09 6.19
N TYR A 47 -3.72 9.64 5.43
CA TYR A 47 -2.56 8.88 4.92
C TYR A 47 -1.36 8.87 5.87
N GLY A 48 -1.24 9.87 6.74
CA GLY A 48 -0.17 9.91 7.74
C GLY A 48 -0.48 9.11 9.01
N PHE A 49 -1.75 8.96 9.39
CA PHE A 49 -2.12 8.34 10.66
C PHE A 49 -3.17 7.25 10.52
N LEU A 50 -4.34 7.54 9.93
CA LEU A 50 -5.47 6.62 9.93
C LEU A 50 -5.17 5.34 9.13
N VAL A 51 -4.78 5.48 7.88
CA VAL A 51 -4.49 4.34 6.99
C VAL A 51 -3.33 3.49 7.51
N PRO A 52 -2.14 4.05 7.85
CA PRO A 52 -1.07 3.24 8.41
C PRO A 52 -1.48 2.60 9.75
N GLY A 53 -2.21 3.29 10.61
CA GLY A 53 -2.72 2.73 11.86
C GLY A 53 -3.60 1.49 11.64
N ILE A 54 -4.58 1.57 10.74
CA ILE A 54 -5.45 0.44 10.39
C ILE A 54 -4.65 -0.70 9.78
N LEU A 55 -3.75 -0.42 8.83
CA LEU A 55 -2.95 -1.44 8.18
C LEU A 55 -2.00 -2.15 9.15
N ILE A 56 -1.40 -1.41 10.09
CA ILE A 56 -0.57 -2.00 11.16
C ILE A 56 -1.42 -2.91 12.04
N LEU A 57 -2.61 -2.48 12.47
CA LEU A 57 -3.52 -3.32 13.26
C LEU A 57 -3.93 -4.58 12.51
N MET A 58 -4.23 -4.48 11.21
CA MET A 58 -4.50 -5.64 10.36
C MET A 58 -3.29 -6.57 10.29
N GLY A 59 -2.08 -6.02 10.13
CA GLY A 59 -0.83 -6.79 10.13
C GLY A 59 -0.58 -7.52 11.45
N ILE A 60 -0.85 -6.88 12.59
CA ILE A 60 -0.74 -7.49 13.93
C ILE A 60 -1.77 -8.62 14.07
N ALA A 61 -3.03 -8.37 13.74
CA ALA A 61 -4.10 -9.35 13.84
C ALA A 61 -3.85 -10.59 12.97
N ALA A 62 -3.38 -10.38 11.73
CA ALA A 62 -3.01 -11.45 10.81
C ALA A 62 -1.61 -12.06 11.10
N ARG A 63 -0.85 -11.49 12.02
CA ARG A 63 0.57 -11.82 12.25
C ARG A 63 1.41 -11.74 10.96
N SER A 64 1.11 -10.78 10.10
CA SER A 64 1.73 -10.59 8.79
C SER A 64 2.24 -9.16 8.62
N TYR A 65 3.50 -9.01 8.26
CA TYR A 65 4.08 -7.72 7.86
C TYR A 65 3.78 -7.38 6.40
N VAL A 66 3.37 -8.35 5.60
CA VAL A 66 3.09 -8.18 4.16
C VAL A 66 1.93 -7.23 3.97
N ILE A 67 0.87 -7.35 4.77
CA ILE A 67 -0.33 -6.53 4.64
C ILE A 67 0.00 -5.03 4.72
N PRO A 68 0.56 -4.50 5.82
CA PRO A 68 0.87 -3.09 5.90
C PRO A 68 1.93 -2.65 4.88
N LEU A 69 2.93 -3.49 4.65
CA LEU A 69 4.04 -3.15 3.76
C LEU A 69 3.57 -2.94 2.31
N TYR A 70 2.83 -3.87 1.74
CA TYR A 70 2.41 -3.80 0.34
C TYR A 70 1.24 -2.84 0.14
N ALA A 71 0.21 -2.91 1.00
CA ALA A 71 -0.95 -2.03 0.86
C ALA A 71 -0.55 -0.55 1.02
N TYR A 72 0.25 -0.22 2.03
CA TYR A 72 0.69 1.16 2.23
C TYR A 72 1.60 1.66 1.11
N THR A 73 2.49 0.79 0.60
CA THR A 73 3.34 1.11 -0.55
C THR A 73 2.52 1.50 -1.77
N LEU A 74 1.48 0.74 -2.11
CA LEU A 74 0.59 1.07 -3.24
C LEU A 74 -0.14 2.38 -3.01
N ILE A 75 -0.68 2.60 -1.81
CA ILE A 75 -1.41 3.82 -1.47
C ILE A 75 -0.50 5.05 -1.61
N MET A 76 0.68 5.03 -1.01
CA MET A 76 1.58 6.20 -0.94
C MET A 76 2.25 6.54 -2.27
N ASN A 77 2.30 5.62 -3.23
CA ASN A 77 2.92 5.88 -4.54
C ASN A 77 1.93 6.28 -5.64
N GLY A 78 0.69 6.61 -5.26
CA GLY A 78 -0.30 7.13 -6.19
C GLY A 78 -1.05 6.05 -6.98
N ALA A 79 -0.97 4.78 -6.57
CA ALA A 79 -1.80 3.74 -7.19
C ALA A 79 -3.30 4.01 -6.99
N GLY A 80 -3.68 4.68 -5.89
CA GLY A 80 -5.04 5.16 -5.65
C GLY A 80 -5.50 6.16 -6.72
N ASP A 81 -4.62 7.07 -7.14
CA ASP A 81 -4.93 8.03 -8.21
C ASP A 81 -5.19 7.34 -9.55
N LEU A 82 -4.46 6.27 -9.86
CA LEU A 82 -4.73 5.45 -11.06
C LEU A 82 -6.06 4.71 -10.93
N MET A 83 -6.36 4.16 -9.76
CA MET A 83 -7.62 3.46 -9.49
C MET A 83 -8.83 4.40 -9.60
N TYR A 84 -8.67 5.69 -9.31
CA TYR A 84 -9.71 6.69 -9.52
C TYR A 84 -10.26 6.65 -10.94
N TYR A 85 -9.38 6.68 -11.95
CA TYR A 85 -9.80 6.61 -13.35
C TYR A 85 -10.48 5.28 -13.68
N VAL A 86 -9.92 4.17 -13.19
CA VAL A 86 -10.49 2.83 -13.42
C VAL A 86 -11.89 2.71 -12.83
N MET A 87 -12.09 3.19 -11.60
CA MET A 87 -13.38 3.13 -10.91
C MET A 87 -14.45 4.01 -11.54
N LEU A 88 -14.04 5.11 -12.19
CA LEU A 88 -14.95 5.99 -12.93
C LEU A 88 -15.17 5.54 -14.38
N GLY A 89 -14.54 4.46 -14.82
CA GLY A 89 -14.60 4.03 -16.23
C GLY A 89 -13.97 5.03 -17.20
N GLN A 90 -13.04 5.86 -16.74
CA GLN A 90 -12.38 6.89 -17.53
C GLN A 90 -10.98 6.44 -17.97
N PRO A 91 -10.51 6.85 -19.14
CA PRO A 91 -9.13 6.61 -19.53
C PRO A 91 -8.17 7.37 -18.59
N VAL A 92 -7.08 6.72 -18.20
CA VAL A 92 -6.04 7.35 -17.37
C VAL A 92 -5.46 8.55 -18.13
N SER A 93 -5.57 9.74 -17.55
CA SER A 93 -4.99 10.94 -18.12
C SER A 93 -3.46 10.87 -18.14
N LEU A 94 -2.86 11.32 -19.25
CA LEU A 94 -1.39 11.44 -19.32
C LEU A 94 -0.85 12.41 -18.27
N TYR A 95 -1.63 13.42 -17.90
CA TYR A 95 -1.28 14.39 -16.87
C TYR A 95 -2.38 14.46 -15.82
N MET A 96 -2.01 14.14 -14.59
CA MET A 96 -2.92 14.18 -13.44
C MET A 96 -2.81 15.53 -12.74
N THR A 97 -3.80 16.39 -12.97
CA THR A 97 -3.77 17.80 -12.52
C THR A 97 -3.70 17.94 -11.00
N TRP A 98 -4.36 17.06 -10.27
CA TRP A 98 -4.39 17.11 -8.78
C TRP A 98 -3.09 16.66 -8.11
N THR A 99 -2.30 15.80 -8.75
CA THR A 99 -1.00 15.35 -8.24
C THR A 99 0.16 16.15 -8.84
N ASN A 100 -0.12 16.98 -9.83
CA ASN A 100 0.87 17.68 -10.65
C ASN A 100 1.95 16.74 -11.23
N GLN A 101 1.56 15.53 -11.60
CA GLN A 101 2.44 14.48 -12.11
C GLN A 101 1.87 13.87 -13.39
N THR A 102 2.75 13.31 -14.21
CA THR A 102 2.33 12.50 -15.35
C THR A 102 2.05 11.06 -14.89
N ALA A 103 1.12 10.39 -15.57
CA ALA A 103 0.84 8.97 -15.30
C ALA A 103 2.13 8.12 -15.38
N LEU A 104 3.04 8.43 -16.28
CA LEU A 104 4.34 7.74 -16.40
C LEU A 104 5.18 7.86 -15.13
N VAL A 105 5.21 9.04 -14.49
CA VAL A 105 5.93 9.24 -13.23
C VAL A 105 5.30 8.41 -12.10
N VAL A 106 3.97 8.34 -12.03
CA VAL A 106 3.25 7.52 -11.05
C VAL A 106 3.54 6.03 -11.26
N TYR A 107 3.46 5.53 -12.51
CA TYR A 107 3.85 4.15 -12.83
C TYR A 107 5.31 3.86 -12.47
N GLY A 108 6.22 4.78 -12.76
CA GLY A 108 7.64 4.66 -12.41
C GLY A 108 7.86 4.55 -10.90
N LYS A 109 7.21 5.41 -10.11
CA LYS A 109 7.24 5.36 -8.64
C LYS A 109 6.75 4.01 -8.10
N ILE A 110 5.60 3.56 -8.57
CA ILE A 110 5.01 2.28 -8.16
C ILE A 110 5.99 1.14 -8.48
N ALA A 111 6.50 1.07 -9.71
CA ALA A 111 7.41 0.02 -10.14
C ALA A 111 8.70 -0.01 -9.29
N ILE A 112 9.36 1.13 -9.08
CA ILE A 112 10.58 1.23 -8.29
C ILE A 112 10.31 0.83 -6.84
N THR A 113 9.26 1.37 -6.23
CA THR A 113 8.98 1.12 -4.81
C THR A 113 8.53 -0.32 -4.57
N LEU A 114 7.71 -0.90 -5.45
CA LEU A 114 7.37 -2.33 -5.37
C LEU A 114 8.59 -3.22 -5.53
N SER A 115 9.50 -2.91 -6.46
CA SER A 115 10.75 -3.67 -6.62
C SER A 115 11.59 -3.65 -5.33
N PHE A 116 11.66 -2.49 -4.68
CA PHE A 116 12.36 -2.34 -3.40
C PHE A 116 11.67 -3.13 -2.27
N VAL A 117 10.36 -3.07 -2.18
CA VAL A 117 9.57 -3.81 -1.19
C VAL A 117 9.69 -5.32 -1.38
N ILE A 118 9.64 -5.79 -2.63
CA ILE A 118 9.86 -7.21 -2.97
C ILE A 118 11.28 -7.64 -2.54
N GLY A 119 12.29 -6.80 -2.78
CA GLY A 119 13.66 -7.06 -2.32
C GLY A 119 13.77 -7.18 -0.79
N ILE A 120 13.12 -6.29 -0.05
CA ILE A 120 13.06 -6.35 1.43
C ILE A 120 12.35 -7.65 1.89
N ASP A 121 11.22 -7.97 1.32
CA ASP A 121 10.45 -9.18 1.65
C ASP A 121 11.31 -10.44 1.39
N PHE A 122 11.99 -10.49 0.25
CA PHE A 122 12.93 -11.57 -0.06
C PHE A 122 14.04 -11.67 0.98
N LEU A 123 14.68 -10.57 1.38
CA LEU A 123 15.74 -10.56 2.39
C LEU A 123 15.24 -11.04 3.77
N ILE A 124 14.04 -10.62 4.18
CA ILE A 124 13.44 -11.07 5.44
C ILE A 124 13.22 -12.59 5.42
N ARG A 125 12.69 -13.14 4.32
CA ARG A 125 12.45 -14.59 4.16
C ARG A 125 13.75 -15.36 4.10
N TYR A 126 14.73 -14.87 3.37
CA TYR A 126 16.05 -15.48 3.27
C TYR A 126 16.74 -15.58 4.62
N ARG A 127 16.75 -14.48 5.42
CA ARG A 127 17.28 -14.50 6.79
C ARG A 127 16.56 -15.51 7.70
N LYS A 128 15.23 -15.57 7.61
CA LYS A 128 14.47 -16.56 8.37
C LYS A 128 14.84 -17.99 8.00
N HIS A 129 15.02 -18.26 6.71
CA HIS A 129 15.43 -19.57 6.24
C HIS A 129 16.83 -19.96 6.76
N LEU A 130 17.79 -19.04 6.72
CA LEU A 130 19.14 -19.27 7.28
C LEU A 130 19.08 -19.56 8.77
N ASN A 131 18.37 -18.74 9.55
CA ASN A 131 18.25 -18.94 11.00
C ASN A 131 17.60 -20.30 11.35
N ALA A 132 16.59 -20.71 10.59
CA ALA A 132 15.96 -22.03 10.80
C ALA A 132 16.92 -23.18 10.48
N ARG A 133 17.74 -23.05 9.44
CA ARG A 133 18.76 -24.03 9.09
C ARG A 133 19.84 -24.14 10.18
N ASP A 134 20.32 -23.00 10.68
CA ASP A 134 21.34 -22.97 11.73
C ASP A 134 20.83 -23.55 13.06
N ALA A 135 19.56 -23.31 13.38
CA ALA A 135 18.91 -23.93 14.54
C ALA A 135 18.85 -25.47 14.41
N ALA A 136 18.42 -25.97 13.25
CA ALA A 136 18.37 -27.40 12.98
C ALA A 136 19.75 -28.08 13.02
N LEU A 137 20.81 -27.40 12.56
CA LEU A 137 22.17 -27.89 12.65
C LEU A 137 22.67 -28.01 14.11
N ARG A 138 22.35 -27.03 14.96
CA ARG A 138 22.71 -27.05 16.37
C ARG A 138 22.02 -28.19 17.14
N GLU A 139 20.74 -28.43 16.83
CA GLU A 139 20.00 -29.56 17.42
C GLU A 139 20.55 -30.94 17.00
N ALA A 140 21.10 -31.02 15.76
CA ALA A 140 21.68 -32.28 15.27
C ALA A 140 23.10 -32.56 15.78
N THR A 141 23.80 -31.55 16.34
CA THR A 141 25.20 -31.69 16.80
C THR A 141 25.37 -31.65 18.29
N GLY A 142 24.33 -31.42 19.06
CA GLY A 142 24.31 -31.46 20.54
C GLY A 142 23.65 -32.69 21.06
#